data_e129eaa3eb11b46574e51ef5c6ceb6f6
#
_entry.id   e129eaa3eb11b46574e51ef5c6ceb6f6
#
_cell.length_a   1.000
_cell.length_b   1.000
_cell.length_c   1.000
_cell.angle_alpha   90.00
_cell.angle_beta   90.00
_cell.angle_gamma   90.00
#
_symmetry.space_group_name_H-M   'P 1'
#
loop_
_entity.id
_entity.type
_entity.pdbx_description
1 polymer ?
#
loop_
_entity_poly.entity_id
_entity_poly.type
_entity_poly.pdbx_seq_one_letter_code
_entity_poly.pdbx_strand_id
1 'polypeptide(L)'
;MRIVFLGDSHLARVRRDLTLVARDVHNAAEGGASTRDLVAQATGAAVEDSDLVVLSVGTNDAAPWKQVPVPAFARALLHLMESVPARGWVYVAPPGVDEARLTGAGDRTNATIDAYRDAALAVCDGVGAGVVRTDRVIEPLGAAAFVDDGLHLSGPAYKVVLRAIADAVHETA
;
A
#
# COMPACT_ATOMS: atom_id res chain seq x y z
N MET A 1 15.95 -5.31 -13.25
CA MET A 1 15.22 -5.50 -11.98
C MET A 1 13.75 -5.27 -12.29
N ARG A 2 12.92 -6.25 -11.99
CA ARG A 2 11.47 -6.17 -12.08
C ARG A 2 10.94 -5.57 -10.78
N ILE A 3 9.91 -4.72 -10.88
CA ILE A 3 9.16 -4.21 -9.74
C ILE A 3 7.82 -4.94 -9.69
N VAL A 4 7.46 -5.50 -8.56
CA VAL A 4 6.17 -6.19 -8.38
C VAL A 4 5.30 -5.39 -7.41
N PHE A 5 4.11 -5.00 -7.85
CA PHE A 5 3.12 -4.35 -6.98
C PHE A 5 2.20 -5.40 -6.39
N LEU A 6 2.09 -5.43 -5.07
CA LEU A 6 1.17 -6.26 -4.31
C LEU A 6 0.27 -5.38 -3.44
N GLY A 7 -0.90 -5.87 -3.08
CA GLY A 7 -1.75 -5.20 -2.11
C GLY A 7 -3.14 -4.89 -2.62
N ASP A 8 -3.66 -3.75 -2.20
CA ASP A 8 -5.07 -3.39 -2.32
C ASP A 8 -5.39 -2.45 -3.52
N SER A 9 -6.59 -1.85 -3.47
CA SER A 9 -7.10 -0.98 -4.55
C SER A 9 -6.25 0.27 -4.78
N HIS A 10 -5.47 0.73 -3.82
CA HIS A 10 -4.60 1.89 -4.00
C HIS A 10 -3.49 1.60 -5.03
N LEU A 11 -2.95 0.39 -5.08
CA LEU A 11 -2.03 -0.03 -6.15
C LEU A 11 -2.76 -0.67 -7.33
N ALA A 12 -3.83 -1.44 -7.12
CA ALA A 12 -4.55 -2.10 -8.21
C ALA A 12 -5.12 -1.10 -9.23
N ARG A 13 -5.45 0.12 -8.83
CA ARG A 13 -5.94 1.19 -9.71
C ARG A 13 -4.84 1.88 -10.51
N VAL A 14 -3.58 1.67 -10.17
CA VAL A 14 -2.44 2.19 -10.95
C VAL A 14 -2.27 1.33 -12.18
N ARG A 15 -2.94 1.72 -13.27
CA ARG A 15 -2.90 1.02 -14.56
C ARG A 15 -2.16 1.79 -15.65
N ARG A 16 -1.89 3.05 -15.39
CA ARG A 16 -1.18 3.98 -16.29
C ARG A 16 0.01 4.56 -15.57
N ASP A 17 0.94 5.06 -16.35
CA ASP A 17 2.11 5.76 -15.82
C ASP A 17 3.04 4.89 -14.93
N LEU A 18 2.89 3.54 -14.97
CA LEU A 18 3.79 2.61 -14.27
C LEU A 18 5.26 2.80 -14.68
N THR A 19 5.48 3.27 -15.91
CA THR A 19 6.82 3.60 -16.42
C THR A 19 7.49 4.78 -15.67
N LEU A 20 6.73 5.56 -14.90
CA LEU A 20 7.30 6.54 -13.98
C LEU A 20 8.06 5.86 -12.83
N VAL A 21 7.67 4.66 -12.44
CA VAL A 21 8.34 3.89 -11.38
C VAL A 21 9.51 3.10 -11.94
N ALA A 22 9.28 2.30 -12.98
CA ALA A 22 10.33 1.52 -13.65
C ALA A 22 9.86 1.04 -15.02
N ARG A 23 10.82 0.56 -15.86
CA ARG A 23 10.51 -0.01 -17.18
C ARG A 23 9.70 -1.30 -17.10
N ASP A 24 9.99 -2.12 -16.09
CA ASP A 24 9.41 -3.44 -15.88
C ASP A 24 8.66 -3.45 -14.55
N VAL A 25 7.35 -3.22 -14.62
CA VAL A 25 6.45 -3.23 -13.46
C VAL A 25 5.34 -4.23 -13.70
N HIS A 26 5.26 -5.23 -12.83
CA HIS A 26 4.15 -6.18 -12.78
C HIS A 26 3.20 -5.79 -11.64
N ASN A 27 1.97 -5.41 -11.97
CA ASN A 27 0.97 -5.05 -10.97
C ASN A 27 0.02 -6.22 -10.69
N ALA A 28 0.26 -6.92 -9.59
CA ALA A 28 -0.56 -8.03 -9.10
C ALA A 28 -1.49 -7.62 -7.93
N ALA A 29 -1.55 -6.33 -7.59
CA ALA A 29 -2.45 -5.84 -6.55
C ALA A 29 -3.92 -5.99 -6.96
N GLU A 30 -4.79 -6.28 -5.99
CA GLU A 30 -6.21 -6.54 -6.19
C GLU A 30 -7.08 -5.63 -5.31
N GLY A 31 -8.18 -5.13 -5.89
CA GLY A 31 -9.12 -4.31 -5.13
C GLY A 31 -9.73 -5.06 -3.95
N GLY A 32 -9.76 -4.42 -2.78
CA GLY A 32 -10.30 -5.01 -1.56
C GLY A 32 -9.37 -5.95 -0.80
N ALA A 33 -8.16 -6.20 -1.29
CA ALA A 33 -7.19 -7.06 -0.61
C ALA A 33 -6.79 -6.54 0.79
N SER A 34 -6.44 -7.44 1.65
CA SER A 34 -5.93 -7.24 3.00
C SER A 34 -4.62 -8.02 3.17
N THR A 35 -3.99 -7.94 4.32
CA THR A 35 -2.78 -8.74 4.61
C THR A 35 -2.99 -10.25 4.43
N ARG A 36 -4.23 -10.75 4.53
CA ARG A 36 -4.56 -12.18 4.34
C ARG A 36 -4.37 -12.65 2.89
N ASP A 37 -4.38 -11.73 1.93
CA ASP A 37 -4.37 -12.04 0.50
C ASP A 37 -2.95 -11.98 -0.09
N LEU A 38 -2.00 -11.37 0.62
CA LEU A 38 -0.69 -10.99 0.09
C LEU A 38 0.20 -12.17 -0.31
N VAL A 39 0.21 -13.25 0.48
CA VAL A 39 1.02 -14.45 0.16
C VAL A 39 0.53 -15.08 -1.15
N ALA A 40 -0.80 -15.13 -1.34
CA ALA A 40 -1.38 -15.63 -2.58
C ALA A 40 -1.04 -14.73 -3.77
N GLN A 41 -1.09 -13.40 -3.60
CA GLN A 41 -0.67 -12.44 -4.65
C GLN A 41 0.81 -12.62 -4.99
N ALA A 42 1.70 -12.71 -4.00
CA ALA A 42 3.13 -12.90 -4.21
C ALA A 42 3.43 -14.22 -4.95
N THR A 43 2.74 -15.30 -4.57
CA THR A 43 2.85 -16.59 -5.24
C THR A 43 2.33 -16.53 -6.67
N GLY A 44 1.16 -15.91 -6.89
CA GLY A 44 0.58 -15.74 -8.23
C GLY A 44 1.42 -14.86 -9.15
N ALA A 45 2.11 -13.86 -8.59
CA ALA A 45 3.05 -13.00 -9.31
C ALA A 45 4.42 -13.65 -9.55
N ALA A 46 4.65 -14.84 -8.98
CA ALA A 46 5.95 -15.55 -8.99
C ALA A 46 7.09 -14.58 -8.60
N VAL A 47 6.99 -13.99 -7.41
CA VAL A 47 8.03 -13.09 -6.89
C VAL A 47 9.33 -13.85 -6.68
N GLU A 48 10.44 -13.29 -7.17
CA GLU A 48 11.77 -13.86 -7.13
C GLU A 48 12.74 -12.98 -6.30
N ASP A 49 13.89 -13.52 -5.93
CA ASP A 49 14.93 -12.84 -5.14
C ASP A 49 15.58 -11.64 -5.84
N SER A 50 15.40 -11.53 -7.14
CA SER A 50 15.84 -10.38 -7.96
C SER A 50 14.82 -9.24 -8.01
N ASP A 51 13.59 -9.46 -7.54
CA ASP A 51 12.50 -8.49 -7.61
C ASP A 51 12.51 -7.52 -6.43
N LEU A 52 12.09 -6.29 -6.68
CA LEU A 52 11.73 -5.35 -5.62
C LEU A 52 10.21 -5.27 -5.53
N VAL A 53 9.68 -5.44 -4.33
CA VAL A 53 8.23 -5.44 -4.10
C VAL A 53 7.78 -4.10 -3.55
N VAL A 54 6.76 -3.52 -4.18
CA VAL A 54 6.02 -2.35 -3.69
C VAL A 54 4.68 -2.84 -3.17
N LEU A 55 4.41 -2.57 -1.89
CA LEU A 55 3.28 -3.14 -1.16
C LEU A 55 2.36 -2.07 -0.58
N SER A 56 1.04 -2.19 -0.77
CA SER A 56 0.04 -1.33 -0.13
C SER A 56 -1.07 -2.15 0.51
N VAL A 57 -1.16 -2.08 1.83
CA VAL A 57 -2.24 -2.68 2.66
C VAL A 57 -2.45 -1.89 3.94
N GLY A 58 -3.53 -2.18 4.64
CA GLY A 58 -3.92 -1.54 5.89
C GLY A 58 -5.27 -0.84 5.78
N THR A 59 -5.59 -0.26 4.63
CA THR A 59 -6.88 0.41 4.41
C THR A 59 -8.06 -0.56 4.53
N ASN A 60 -7.95 -1.76 3.95
CA ASN A 60 -9.00 -2.78 4.03
C ASN A 60 -8.92 -3.58 5.32
N ASP A 61 -7.73 -3.77 5.88
CA ASP A 61 -7.56 -4.41 7.19
C ASP A 61 -8.27 -3.61 8.28
N ALA A 62 -8.26 -2.27 8.18
CA ALA A 62 -8.95 -1.35 9.06
C ALA A 62 -10.48 -1.35 8.89
N ALA A 63 -11.01 -1.92 7.80
CA ALA A 63 -12.45 -1.93 7.55
C ALA A 63 -13.19 -2.83 8.56
N PRO A 64 -14.29 -2.36 9.20
CA PRO A 64 -14.98 -3.10 10.25
C PRO A 64 -15.46 -4.49 9.82
N TRP A 65 -15.79 -4.67 8.54
CA TRP A 65 -16.23 -5.96 7.98
C TRP A 65 -15.08 -6.94 7.66
N LYS A 66 -13.83 -6.47 7.61
CA LYS A 66 -12.62 -7.32 7.51
C LYS A 66 -12.13 -7.71 8.90
N GLN A 67 -12.12 -6.78 9.82
CA GLN A 67 -11.76 -6.93 11.23
C GLN A 67 -10.46 -7.72 11.43
N VAL A 68 -9.41 -7.32 10.73
CA VAL A 68 -8.08 -7.90 10.97
C VAL A 68 -7.50 -7.23 12.21
N PRO A 69 -7.32 -7.94 13.34
CA PRO A 69 -6.73 -7.31 14.52
C PRO A 69 -5.33 -6.75 14.22
N VAL A 70 -5.01 -5.54 14.70
CA VAL A 70 -3.72 -4.87 14.43
C VAL A 70 -2.50 -5.77 14.71
N PRO A 71 -2.45 -6.56 15.81
CA PRO A 71 -1.33 -7.48 16.03
C PRO A 71 -1.27 -8.63 14.99
N ALA A 72 -2.43 -9.07 14.48
CA ALA A 72 -2.47 -10.10 13.43
C ALA A 72 -2.03 -9.53 12.07
N PHE A 73 -2.43 -8.29 11.77
CA PHE A 73 -1.97 -7.53 10.62
C PHE A 73 -0.44 -7.40 10.62
N ALA A 74 0.15 -6.91 11.71
CA ALA A 74 1.59 -6.74 11.83
C ALA A 74 2.36 -8.06 11.65
N ARG A 75 1.88 -9.16 12.26
CA ARG A 75 2.48 -10.49 12.10
C ARG A 75 2.38 -11.01 10.65
N ALA A 76 1.24 -10.80 9.98
CA ALA A 76 1.06 -11.22 8.61
C ALA A 76 1.97 -10.43 7.65
N LEU A 77 2.12 -9.14 7.88
CA LEU A 77 3.02 -8.28 7.12
C LEU A 77 4.49 -8.70 7.30
N LEU A 78 4.93 -8.91 8.53
CA LEU A 78 6.27 -9.40 8.84
C LEU A 78 6.52 -10.76 8.19
N HIS A 79 5.60 -11.70 8.36
CA HIS A 79 5.70 -13.04 7.76
C HIS A 79 5.83 -12.98 6.23
N LEU A 80 5.06 -12.13 5.56
CA LEU A 80 5.22 -11.92 4.11
C LEU A 80 6.64 -11.48 3.77
N MET A 81 7.14 -10.44 4.44
CA MET A 81 8.45 -9.85 4.14
C MET A 81 9.62 -10.80 4.44
N GLU A 82 9.45 -11.73 5.39
CA GLU A 82 10.45 -12.72 5.73
C GLU A 82 10.39 -13.99 4.86
N SER A 83 9.20 -14.36 4.38
CA SER A 83 8.99 -15.65 3.69
C SER A 83 9.01 -15.55 2.16
N VAL A 84 8.69 -14.40 1.60
CA VAL A 84 8.69 -14.20 0.14
C VAL A 84 10.09 -13.76 -0.30
N PRO A 85 10.72 -14.47 -1.25
CA PRO A 85 12.04 -14.12 -1.72
C PRO A 85 11.97 -12.85 -2.57
N ALA A 86 12.28 -11.72 -1.96
CA ALA A 86 12.36 -10.43 -2.64
C ALA A 86 13.69 -9.77 -2.31
N ARG A 87 14.26 -9.06 -3.29
CA ARG A 87 15.48 -8.27 -3.09
C ARG A 87 15.30 -7.17 -2.05
N GLY A 88 14.12 -6.59 -2.00
CA GLY A 88 13.78 -5.48 -1.09
C GLY A 88 12.29 -5.15 -1.14
N TRP A 89 11.88 -4.33 -0.18
CA TRP A 89 10.50 -3.94 0.03
C TRP A 89 10.34 -2.43 0.10
N VAL A 90 9.29 -1.92 -0.54
CA VAL A 90 8.81 -0.55 -0.37
C VAL A 90 7.34 -0.61 0.07
N TYR A 91 7.07 -0.14 1.27
CA TYR A 91 5.71 -0.06 1.79
C TYR A 91 5.08 1.29 1.47
N VAL A 92 3.94 1.26 0.80
CA VAL A 92 3.11 2.43 0.50
C VAL A 92 2.02 2.50 1.56
N ALA A 93 2.23 3.37 2.54
CA ALA A 93 1.35 3.48 3.70
C ALA A 93 -0.05 3.95 3.30
N PRO A 94 -1.11 3.51 4.00
CA PRO A 94 -2.48 3.96 3.73
C PRO A 94 -2.60 5.49 3.71
N PRO A 95 -3.28 6.06 2.70
CA PRO A 95 -3.42 7.52 2.58
C PRO A 95 -4.31 8.15 3.66
N GLY A 96 -5.11 7.34 4.35
CA GLY A 96 -6.26 7.80 5.11
C GLY A 96 -7.52 7.83 4.25
N VAL A 97 -8.53 8.53 4.72
CA VAL A 97 -9.84 8.68 4.08
C VAL A 97 -10.39 10.10 4.29
N ASP A 98 -11.26 10.55 3.40
CA ASP A 98 -12.11 11.71 3.63
C ASP A 98 -13.40 11.24 4.35
N GLU A 99 -13.38 11.28 5.67
CA GLU A 99 -14.48 10.77 6.50
C GLU A 99 -15.83 11.46 6.21
N ALA A 100 -15.80 12.69 5.72
CA ALA A 100 -17.01 13.42 5.37
C ALA A 100 -17.72 12.86 4.11
N ARG A 101 -16.97 12.18 3.24
CA ARG A 101 -17.48 11.57 2.01
C ARG A 101 -17.77 10.07 2.14
N LEU A 102 -17.26 9.41 3.19
CA LEU A 102 -17.58 8.00 3.42
C LEU A 102 -19.08 7.85 3.71
N THR A 103 -19.78 7.07 2.89
CA THR A 103 -21.23 6.94 2.96
C THR A 103 -21.71 5.83 3.89
N GLY A 104 -20.84 4.97 4.35
CA GLY A 104 -21.14 3.84 5.22
C GLY A 104 -21.14 4.22 6.70
N ALA A 105 -22.29 4.13 7.39
CA ALA A 105 -22.31 4.23 8.83
C ALA A 105 -21.42 3.14 9.45
N GLY A 106 -20.46 3.53 10.30
CA GLY A 106 -19.51 2.61 10.91
C GLY A 106 -18.38 2.15 9.99
N ASP A 107 -18.07 2.88 8.92
CA ASP A 107 -16.89 2.64 8.12
C ASP A 107 -15.60 2.97 8.91
N ARG A 108 -14.45 2.72 8.30
CA ARG A 108 -13.15 3.02 8.86
C ARG A 108 -12.97 4.52 9.09
N THR A 109 -12.19 4.87 10.10
CA THR A 109 -11.81 6.25 10.40
C THR A 109 -10.31 6.43 10.20
N ASN A 110 -9.84 7.67 10.06
CA ASN A 110 -8.41 7.96 10.02
C ASN A 110 -7.72 7.46 11.29
N ALA A 111 -8.32 7.63 12.47
CA ALA A 111 -7.78 7.11 13.73
C ALA A 111 -7.59 5.58 13.70
N THR A 112 -8.53 4.84 13.10
CA THR A 112 -8.39 3.39 12.92
C THR A 112 -7.28 3.07 11.92
N ILE A 113 -7.22 3.76 10.77
CA ILE A 113 -6.19 3.55 9.75
C ILE A 113 -4.80 3.86 10.30
N ASP A 114 -4.66 4.89 11.13
CA ASP A 114 -3.41 5.27 11.78
C ASP A 114 -2.81 4.13 12.61
N ALA A 115 -3.65 3.37 13.33
CA ALA A 115 -3.17 2.23 14.11
C ALA A 115 -2.54 1.14 13.23
N TYR A 116 -3.09 0.89 12.02
CA TYR A 116 -2.50 -0.05 11.06
C TYR A 116 -1.25 0.53 10.40
N ARG A 117 -1.26 1.82 10.09
CA ARG A 117 -0.09 2.52 9.56
C ARG A 117 1.08 2.45 10.53
N ASP A 118 0.86 2.78 11.79
CA ASP A 118 1.91 2.76 12.82
C ASP A 118 2.47 1.34 13.01
N ALA A 119 1.60 0.32 13.04
CA ALA A 119 2.04 -1.06 13.14
C ALA A 119 2.88 -1.50 11.92
N ALA A 120 2.49 -1.09 10.71
CA ALA A 120 3.25 -1.39 9.50
C ALA A 120 4.60 -0.66 9.48
N LEU A 121 4.64 0.60 9.92
CA LEU A 121 5.90 1.37 9.99
C LEU A 121 6.91 0.70 10.93
N ALA A 122 6.44 0.18 12.08
CA ALA A 122 7.30 -0.56 13.01
C ALA A 122 7.83 -1.86 12.38
N VAL A 123 7.03 -2.58 11.59
CA VAL A 123 7.48 -3.76 10.84
C VAL A 123 8.53 -3.36 9.80
N CYS A 124 8.26 -2.32 9.01
CA CYS A 124 9.16 -1.83 7.97
C CYS A 124 10.53 -1.41 8.52
N ASP A 125 10.54 -0.69 9.66
CA ASP A 125 11.76 -0.30 10.36
C ASP A 125 12.57 -1.55 10.78
N GLY A 126 11.90 -2.57 11.31
CA GLY A 126 12.55 -3.81 11.75
C GLY A 126 13.19 -4.64 10.64
N VAL A 127 12.66 -4.56 9.40
CA VAL A 127 13.18 -5.31 8.24
C VAL A 127 13.97 -4.43 7.25
N GLY A 128 14.10 -3.14 7.51
CA GLY A 128 14.80 -2.21 6.63
C GLY A 128 14.07 -1.92 5.31
N ALA A 129 12.73 -1.99 5.29
CA ALA A 129 11.94 -1.67 4.12
C ALA A 129 11.84 -0.16 3.88
N GLY A 130 11.91 0.26 2.61
CA GLY A 130 11.57 1.62 2.22
C GLY A 130 10.11 1.97 2.53
N VAL A 131 9.80 3.23 2.78
CA VAL A 131 8.44 3.67 3.14
C VAL A 131 8.02 4.91 2.37
N VAL A 132 6.86 4.84 1.73
CA VAL A 132 6.15 6.00 1.19
C VAL A 132 5.02 6.41 2.13
N ARG A 133 5.17 7.54 2.81
CA ARG A 133 4.14 8.14 3.67
C ARG A 133 3.09 8.83 2.81
N THR A 134 2.18 8.03 2.23
CA THR A 134 1.16 8.51 1.30
C THR A 134 0.29 9.60 1.92
N ASP A 135 -0.06 9.46 3.20
CA ASP A 135 -0.80 10.46 3.98
C ASP A 135 -0.13 11.85 3.94
N ARG A 136 1.20 11.91 4.04
CA ARG A 136 1.97 13.15 3.97
C ARG A 136 2.18 13.64 2.55
N VAL A 137 2.40 12.70 1.63
CA VAL A 137 2.62 13.02 0.20
C VAL A 137 1.41 13.72 -0.42
N ILE A 138 0.18 13.32 -0.02
CA ILE A 138 -1.06 13.89 -0.55
C ILE A 138 -1.60 15.06 0.28
N GLU A 139 -1.07 15.32 1.46
CA GLU A 139 -1.54 16.37 2.38
C GLU A 139 -1.74 17.75 1.69
N PRO A 140 -0.83 18.21 0.81
CA PRO A 140 -1.00 19.50 0.11
C PRO A 140 -2.23 19.56 -0.80
N LEU A 141 -2.82 18.41 -1.17
CA LEU A 141 -4.01 18.36 -2.03
C LEU A 141 -5.31 18.48 -1.22
N GLY A 142 -5.25 18.29 0.10
CA GLY A 142 -6.43 18.33 0.97
C GLY A 142 -7.54 17.40 0.47
N ALA A 143 -8.79 17.89 0.47
CA ALA A 143 -9.95 17.11 0.01
C ALA A 143 -9.88 16.70 -1.48
N ALA A 144 -9.08 17.40 -2.31
CA ALA A 144 -8.87 17.05 -3.71
C ALA A 144 -7.99 15.80 -3.90
N ALA A 145 -7.37 15.30 -2.82
CA ALA A 145 -6.61 14.04 -2.85
C ALA A 145 -7.51 12.82 -3.12
N PHE A 146 -8.78 12.89 -2.75
CA PHE A 146 -9.73 11.78 -2.86
C PHE A 146 -10.77 12.03 -3.95
N VAL A 147 -11.27 10.96 -4.56
CA VAL A 147 -12.48 11.00 -5.39
C VAL A 147 -13.74 11.05 -4.51
N ASP A 148 -14.90 11.10 -5.13
CA ASP A 148 -16.18 11.31 -4.44
C ASP A 148 -16.51 10.26 -3.38
N ASP A 149 -15.93 9.07 -3.44
CA ASP A 149 -16.13 8.01 -2.45
C ASP A 149 -15.37 8.23 -1.12
N GLY A 150 -14.51 9.24 -1.05
CA GLY A 150 -13.71 9.55 0.13
C GLY A 150 -12.62 8.52 0.49
N LEU A 151 -12.48 7.47 -0.30
CA LEU A 151 -11.57 6.35 -0.04
C LEU A 151 -10.43 6.29 -1.07
N HIS A 152 -10.76 6.38 -2.35
CA HIS A 152 -9.78 6.22 -3.41
C HIS A 152 -9.16 7.54 -3.81
N LEU A 153 -7.89 7.47 -4.20
CA LEU A 153 -7.12 8.64 -4.61
C LEU A 153 -7.58 9.19 -5.95
N SER A 154 -7.50 10.51 -6.09
CA SER A 154 -7.73 11.22 -7.35
C SER A 154 -6.54 11.06 -8.31
N GLY A 155 -6.75 11.39 -9.59
CA GLY A 155 -5.68 11.38 -10.59
C GLY A 155 -4.46 12.25 -10.21
N PRO A 156 -4.66 13.51 -9.74
CA PRO A 156 -3.55 14.33 -9.21
C PRO A 156 -2.81 13.66 -8.05
N ALA A 157 -3.53 13.03 -7.10
CA ALA A 157 -2.92 12.34 -5.97
C ALA A 157 -2.08 11.13 -6.43
N TYR A 158 -2.58 10.32 -7.38
CA TYR A 158 -1.78 9.23 -7.95
C TYR A 158 -0.48 9.71 -8.59
N LYS A 159 -0.46 10.87 -9.26
CA LYS A 159 0.76 11.40 -9.88
C LYS A 159 1.85 11.72 -8.86
N VAL A 160 1.50 12.29 -7.71
CA VAL A 160 2.49 12.59 -6.67
C VAL A 160 2.91 11.33 -5.92
N VAL A 161 1.99 10.38 -5.68
CA VAL A 161 2.29 9.11 -5.03
C VAL A 161 3.21 8.25 -5.90
N LEU A 162 2.97 8.17 -7.21
CA LEU A 162 3.84 7.41 -8.11
C LEU A 162 5.27 7.94 -8.17
N ARG A 163 5.46 9.26 -8.08
CA ARG A 163 6.81 9.85 -7.97
C ARG A 163 7.48 9.45 -6.66
N ALA A 164 6.76 9.55 -5.54
CA ALA A 164 7.30 9.13 -4.26
C ALA A 164 7.63 7.62 -4.22
N ILE A 165 6.83 6.78 -4.90
CA ILE A 165 7.16 5.35 -5.07
C ILE A 165 8.43 5.19 -5.90
N ALA A 166 8.58 5.94 -7.00
CA ALA A 166 9.77 5.86 -7.84
C ALA A 166 11.05 6.25 -7.06
N ASP A 167 10.97 7.31 -6.26
CA ASP A 167 12.08 7.76 -5.41
C ASP A 167 12.45 6.68 -4.38
N ALA A 168 11.45 6.13 -3.68
CA ALA A 168 11.68 5.06 -2.68
C ALA A 168 12.21 3.76 -3.32
N VAL A 169 11.74 3.40 -4.50
CA VAL A 169 12.27 2.26 -5.29
C VAL A 169 13.74 2.48 -5.64
N HIS A 170 14.11 3.70 -6.04
CA HIS A 170 15.49 4.04 -6.39
C HIS A 170 16.43 3.99 -5.17
N GLU A 171 15.95 4.41 -4.01
CA GLU A 171 16.71 4.39 -2.75
C GLU A 171 16.89 2.97 -2.19
N THR A 172 15.94 2.06 -2.48
CA THR A 172 15.95 0.67 -2.00
C THR A 172 16.71 -0.28 -2.94
N ALA A 173 16.89 0.08 -4.21
CA ALA A 173 17.51 -0.75 -5.27
C ALA A 173 19.02 -0.87 -5.13
#